data_21c22b1fc2c5ec5fc2d97c94302422c9
#
_entry.id   21c22b1fc2c5ec5fc2d97c94302422c9
#
_cell.length_a   1.000
_cell.length_b   1.000
_cell.length_c   1.000
_cell.angle_alpha   90.00
_cell.angle_beta   90.00
_cell.angle_gamma   90.00
#
_symmetry.space_group_name_H-M   'P 1'
#
loop_
_entity.id
_entity.type
_entity.pdbx_description
1 polymer ?
#
loop_
_entity_poly.entity_id
_entity_poly.type
_entity_poly.pdbx_seq_one_letter_code
_entity_poly.pdbx_strand_id
1 'polypeptide(L)'
;MMDATCAPADIAFPTDLNLLNHARELTEKIVDQLHAPHSGERAKPRLYRQKARRDFLRLAKMKKLTRVKAQKGCRKQLRYLKRNLRAIDTRLLAGIWDFIRLDAHLQRKLGTIRQLYVQQYALNHDGVRTVPNRIVSIDQQHVRPMVRGKARAAVEFGAKIAVTDDQGFAFLERISWNAYHEAEDLRMHAENYRQRHGMYPERILADKIYRTKANRTWCKERGIRLAGQGPG
;
A
#
# COMPACT_ATOMS: atom_id res chain seq x y z
N MET A 1 9.47 -28.03 2.35
CA MET A 1 9.28 -27.21 1.13
C MET A 1 9.31 -25.74 1.51
N MET A 2 9.82 -24.85 0.66
CA MET A 2 9.79 -23.41 0.92
C MET A 2 9.16 -22.65 -0.26
N ASP A 3 8.40 -21.61 0.06
CA ASP A 3 7.73 -20.76 -0.92
C ASP A 3 7.48 -19.37 -0.35
N ALA A 4 7.21 -18.40 -1.22
CA ALA A 4 6.75 -17.08 -0.83
C ALA A 4 5.42 -16.75 -1.53
N THR A 5 4.52 -16.18 -0.76
CA THR A 5 3.20 -15.80 -1.26
C THR A 5 2.79 -14.42 -0.75
N CYS A 6 1.69 -13.89 -1.25
CA CYS A 6 1.09 -12.67 -0.71
C CYS A 6 -0.06 -13.05 0.23
N ALA A 7 -0.01 -12.55 1.46
CA ALA A 7 -1.17 -12.51 2.35
C ALA A 7 -1.96 -11.24 2.00
N PRO A 8 -3.15 -11.36 1.38
CA PRO A 8 -3.89 -10.20 0.91
C PRO A 8 -4.39 -9.36 2.09
N ALA A 9 -4.31 -8.04 1.95
CA ALA A 9 -4.92 -7.11 2.89
C ALA A 9 -6.39 -6.89 2.51
N ASP A 10 -7.23 -6.72 3.53
CA ASP A 10 -8.64 -6.33 3.33
C ASP A 10 -8.72 -4.84 3.00
N ILE A 11 -8.51 -4.51 1.73
CA ILE A 11 -8.67 -3.17 1.18
C ILE A 11 -9.49 -3.22 -0.10
N ALA A 12 -10.32 -2.21 -0.32
CA ALA A 12 -10.96 -2.02 -1.61
C ALA A 12 -9.88 -1.83 -2.70
N PHE A 13 -10.10 -2.40 -3.90
CA PHE A 13 -9.14 -2.27 -5.01
C PHE A 13 -8.77 -0.79 -5.24
N PRO A 14 -7.50 -0.40 -5.04
CA PRO A 14 -7.10 1.00 -5.00
C PRO A 14 -6.98 1.56 -6.42
N THR A 15 -7.96 2.36 -6.84
CA THR A 15 -7.79 3.23 -7.99
C THR A 15 -7.39 4.62 -7.52
N ASP A 16 -6.57 5.34 -8.29
CA ASP A 16 -6.17 6.71 -7.93
C ASP A 16 -7.37 7.63 -7.73
N LEU A 17 -8.41 7.44 -8.54
CA LEU A 17 -9.65 8.21 -8.43
C LEU A 17 -10.38 7.97 -7.10
N ASN A 18 -10.47 6.70 -6.66
CA ASN A 18 -11.11 6.33 -5.39
C ASN A 18 -10.31 6.85 -4.19
N LEU A 19 -8.97 6.69 -4.22
CA LEU A 19 -8.08 7.19 -3.18
C LEU A 19 -8.20 8.71 -3.01
N LEU A 20 -8.19 9.45 -4.11
CA LEU A 20 -8.33 10.91 -4.09
C LEU A 20 -9.71 11.35 -3.61
N ASN A 21 -10.77 10.64 -3.98
CA ASN A 21 -12.11 10.92 -3.47
C ASN A 21 -12.20 10.65 -1.96
N HIS A 22 -11.66 9.53 -1.48
CA HIS A 22 -11.61 9.21 -0.04
C HIS A 22 -10.81 10.27 0.74
N ALA A 23 -9.62 10.65 0.26
CA ALA A 23 -8.85 11.74 0.84
C ALA A 23 -9.63 13.07 0.92
N ARG A 24 -10.36 13.40 -0.14
CA ARG A 24 -11.22 14.59 -0.18
C ARG A 24 -12.30 14.53 0.90
N GLU A 25 -12.99 13.40 1.03
CA GLU A 25 -14.06 13.24 2.02
C GLU A 25 -13.54 13.30 3.46
N LEU A 26 -12.38 12.71 3.73
CA LEU A 26 -11.73 12.81 5.03
C LEU A 26 -11.30 14.25 5.35
N THR A 27 -10.72 14.96 4.37
CA THR A 27 -10.34 16.37 4.58
C THR A 27 -11.55 17.28 4.76
N GLU A 28 -12.69 16.97 4.17
CA GLU A 28 -13.95 17.68 4.44
C GLU A 28 -14.42 17.50 5.88
N LYS A 29 -14.29 16.28 6.43
CA LYS A 29 -14.60 16.01 7.86
C LYS A 29 -13.62 16.75 8.78
N ILE A 30 -12.33 16.77 8.43
CA ILE A 30 -11.33 17.53 9.20
C ILE A 30 -11.67 19.02 9.23
N VAL A 31 -12.03 19.63 8.09
CA VAL A 31 -12.45 21.03 8.05
C VAL A 31 -13.70 21.26 8.89
N ASP A 32 -14.65 20.31 8.92
CA ASP A 32 -15.84 20.43 9.76
C ASP A 32 -15.50 20.45 11.25
N GLN A 33 -14.65 19.52 11.70
CA GLN A 33 -14.22 19.47 13.10
C GLN A 33 -13.41 20.70 13.51
N LEU A 34 -12.49 21.17 12.67
CA LEU A 34 -11.71 22.37 12.92
C LEU A 34 -12.56 23.66 12.90
N HIS A 35 -13.69 23.64 12.21
CA HIS A 35 -14.59 24.80 12.15
C HIS A 35 -15.62 24.81 13.27
N ALA A 36 -16.03 23.67 13.80
CA ALA A 36 -17.11 23.56 14.78
C ALA A 36 -16.96 24.49 15.99
N PRO A 37 -15.75 24.64 16.63
CA PRO A 37 -15.56 25.55 17.76
C PRO A 37 -15.73 27.03 17.40
N HIS A 38 -15.62 27.39 16.12
CA HIS A 38 -15.69 28.75 15.59
C HIS A 38 -17.00 29.04 14.83
N SER A 39 -17.99 28.19 15.03
CA SER A 39 -19.29 28.37 14.41
C SER A 39 -19.98 29.63 14.95
N GLY A 40 -20.34 30.54 14.07
CA GLY A 40 -20.89 31.86 14.45
C GLY A 40 -19.87 33.01 14.48
N GLU A 41 -18.59 32.73 14.70
CA GLU A 41 -17.53 33.77 14.72
C GLU A 41 -16.88 33.93 13.32
N ARG A 42 -16.75 32.87 12.59
CA ARG A 42 -16.03 32.86 11.30
C ARG A 42 -16.82 32.09 10.23
N ALA A 43 -16.77 32.56 9.00
CA ALA A 43 -17.39 31.88 7.88
C ALA A 43 -16.72 30.54 7.60
N LYS A 44 -17.53 29.49 7.33
CA LYS A 44 -17.04 28.17 6.98
C LYS A 44 -16.39 28.17 5.59
N PRO A 45 -15.20 27.57 5.41
CA PRO A 45 -14.55 27.48 4.11
C PRO A 45 -15.42 26.80 3.07
N ARG A 46 -15.50 27.36 1.84
CA ARG A 46 -16.29 26.80 0.74
C ARG A 46 -15.53 25.66 0.06
N LEU A 47 -15.93 24.39 0.32
CA LEU A 47 -15.26 23.18 -0.15
C LEU A 47 -15.81 22.60 -1.46
N TYR A 48 -16.96 23.06 -1.94
CA TYR A 48 -17.63 22.56 -3.16
C TYR A 48 -17.95 21.05 -3.14
N ARG A 49 -18.31 20.49 -2.00
CA ARG A 49 -18.53 19.05 -1.75
C ARG A 49 -19.46 18.39 -2.77
N GLN A 50 -20.61 18.98 -2.99
CA GLN A 50 -21.62 18.42 -3.93
C GLN A 50 -21.08 18.37 -5.37
N LYS A 51 -20.35 19.40 -5.81
CA LYS A 51 -19.74 19.43 -7.14
C LYS A 51 -18.64 18.36 -7.26
N ALA A 52 -17.79 18.26 -6.26
CA ALA A 52 -16.69 17.27 -6.22
C ALA A 52 -17.24 15.83 -6.23
N ARG A 53 -18.32 15.57 -5.45
CA ARG A 53 -19.01 14.27 -5.42
C ARG A 53 -19.66 13.95 -6.78
N ARG A 54 -20.33 14.89 -7.41
CA ARG A 54 -20.93 14.69 -8.74
C ARG A 54 -19.85 14.39 -9.79
N ASP A 55 -18.74 15.12 -9.78
CA ASP A 55 -17.61 14.88 -10.70
C ASP A 55 -17.00 13.49 -10.50
N PHE A 56 -16.89 13.02 -9.26
CA PHE A 56 -16.44 11.67 -8.94
C PHE A 56 -17.42 10.60 -9.43
N LEU A 57 -18.70 10.69 -9.02
CA LEU A 57 -19.73 9.69 -9.32
C LEU A 57 -19.95 9.53 -10.82
N ARG A 58 -19.85 10.61 -11.60
CA ARG A 58 -19.97 10.55 -13.06
C ARG A 58 -18.92 9.61 -13.68
N LEU A 59 -17.71 9.56 -13.13
CA LEU A 59 -16.62 8.68 -13.61
C LEU A 59 -16.72 7.29 -13.00
N ALA A 60 -17.00 7.18 -11.71
CA ALA A 60 -17.12 5.91 -10.99
C ALA A 60 -18.22 5.00 -11.55
N LYS A 61 -19.30 5.58 -12.10
CA LYS A 61 -20.40 4.84 -12.72
C LYS A 61 -20.14 4.41 -14.17
N MET A 62 -19.01 4.79 -14.77
CA MET A 62 -18.71 4.42 -16.16
C MET A 62 -18.30 2.95 -16.26
N LYS A 63 -19.00 2.17 -17.11
CA LYS A 63 -18.65 0.76 -17.39
C LYS A 63 -17.23 0.60 -17.94
N LYS A 64 -16.78 1.53 -18.78
CA LYS A 64 -15.40 1.57 -19.32
C LYS A 64 -14.82 2.97 -19.09
N LEU A 65 -13.90 3.10 -18.15
CA LEU A 65 -13.20 4.33 -17.86
C LEU A 65 -11.87 4.34 -18.63
N THR A 66 -11.73 5.20 -19.63
CA THR A 66 -10.47 5.33 -20.36
C THR A 66 -9.41 6.02 -19.50
N ARG A 67 -8.13 5.72 -19.74
CA ARG A 67 -6.99 6.33 -19.02
C ARG A 67 -7.04 7.85 -19.04
N VAL A 68 -7.37 8.46 -20.19
CA VAL A 68 -7.47 9.93 -20.34
C VAL A 68 -8.56 10.51 -19.46
N LYS A 69 -9.76 9.88 -19.43
CA LYS A 69 -10.88 10.31 -18.56
C LYS A 69 -10.53 10.14 -17.08
N ALA A 70 -9.91 9.02 -16.71
CA ALA A 70 -9.45 8.78 -15.34
C ALA A 70 -8.46 9.87 -14.90
N GLN A 71 -7.44 10.16 -15.70
CA GLN A 71 -6.45 11.19 -15.39
C GLN A 71 -7.08 12.59 -15.26
N LYS A 72 -8.01 12.96 -16.17
CA LYS A 72 -8.76 14.22 -16.04
C LYS A 72 -9.58 14.26 -14.74
N GLY A 73 -10.15 13.13 -14.33
CA GLY A 73 -10.86 12.99 -13.07
C GLY A 73 -9.96 13.15 -11.85
N CYS A 74 -8.81 12.49 -11.84
CA CYS A 74 -7.80 12.62 -10.79
C CYS A 74 -7.33 14.07 -10.64
N ARG A 75 -7.01 14.75 -11.75
CA ARG A 75 -6.65 16.18 -11.73
C ARG A 75 -7.74 17.08 -11.15
N LYS A 76 -9.02 16.75 -11.36
CA LYS A 76 -10.14 17.47 -10.72
C LYS A 76 -10.21 17.21 -9.22
N GLN A 77 -10.11 15.95 -8.79
CA GLN A 77 -10.11 15.59 -7.38
C GLN A 77 -8.91 16.19 -6.64
N LEU A 78 -7.72 16.21 -7.25
CA LEU A 78 -6.54 16.90 -6.71
C LEU A 78 -6.78 18.39 -6.46
N ARG A 79 -7.51 19.09 -7.36
CA ARG A 79 -7.85 20.51 -7.15
C ARG A 79 -8.79 20.71 -5.96
N TYR A 80 -9.76 19.81 -5.75
CA TYR A 80 -10.63 19.85 -4.58
C TYR A 80 -9.84 19.56 -3.31
N LEU A 81 -9.00 18.51 -3.33
CA LEU A 81 -8.14 18.13 -2.21
C LEU A 81 -7.17 19.26 -1.83
N LYS A 82 -6.52 19.89 -2.81
CA LYS A 82 -5.64 21.06 -2.58
C LYS A 82 -6.36 22.18 -1.85
N ARG A 83 -7.62 22.47 -2.23
CA ARG A 83 -8.42 23.51 -1.55
C ARG A 83 -8.71 23.14 -0.11
N ASN A 84 -9.09 21.88 0.12
CA ASN A 84 -9.36 21.39 1.47
C ASN A 84 -8.12 21.45 2.35
N LEU A 85 -6.97 20.99 1.85
CA LEU A 85 -5.70 21.08 2.57
C LEU A 85 -5.32 22.52 2.91
N ARG A 86 -5.48 23.46 1.96
CA ARG A 86 -5.24 24.88 2.23
C ARG A 86 -6.17 25.42 3.33
N ALA A 87 -7.45 25.04 3.33
CA ALA A 87 -8.39 25.46 4.37
C ALA A 87 -7.99 24.90 5.75
N ILE A 88 -7.49 23.65 5.79
CA ILE A 88 -6.93 23.04 7.00
C ILE A 88 -5.68 23.82 7.46
N ASP A 89 -4.73 24.07 6.56
CA ASP A 89 -3.49 24.77 6.88
C ASP A 89 -3.76 26.17 7.43
N THR A 90 -4.67 26.92 6.81
CA THR A 90 -5.08 28.24 7.30
C THR A 90 -5.62 28.18 8.73
N ARG A 91 -6.36 27.15 9.09
CA ARG A 91 -6.89 26.95 10.45
C ARG A 91 -5.80 26.59 11.44
N LEU A 92 -4.94 25.65 11.07
CA LEU A 92 -3.84 25.19 11.94
C LEU A 92 -2.81 26.30 12.21
N LEU A 93 -2.59 27.20 11.25
CA LEU A 93 -1.75 28.38 11.45
C LEU A 93 -2.39 29.42 12.39
N ALA A 94 -3.72 29.45 12.44
CA ALA A 94 -4.45 30.38 13.33
C ALA A 94 -4.49 29.92 14.81
N GLY A 95 -4.23 28.62 15.08
CA GLY A 95 -4.17 28.12 16.45
C GLY A 95 -3.85 26.62 16.52
N ILE A 96 -2.76 26.27 17.22
CA ILE A 96 -2.33 24.88 17.42
C ILE A 96 -3.36 24.06 18.23
N TRP A 97 -4.13 24.72 19.08
CA TRP A 97 -5.16 24.07 19.91
C TRP A 97 -6.27 23.43 19.09
N ASP A 98 -6.55 23.95 17.90
CA ASP A 98 -7.53 23.35 17.00
C ASP A 98 -7.06 21.97 16.48
N PHE A 99 -5.76 21.79 16.30
CA PHE A 99 -5.19 20.49 15.93
C PHE A 99 -5.28 19.46 17.06
N ILE A 100 -5.01 19.88 18.31
CA ILE A 100 -5.07 18.98 19.47
C ILE A 100 -6.49 18.49 19.72
N ARG A 101 -7.50 19.29 19.39
CA ARG A 101 -8.93 18.93 19.49
C ARG A 101 -9.42 18.04 18.35
N LEU A 102 -8.64 17.92 17.27
CA LEU A 102 -8.99 17.03 16.18
C LEU A 102 -8.91 15.57 16.64
N ASP A 103 -9.86 14.76 16.22
CA ASP A 103 -9.85 13.31 16.44
C ASP A 103 -8.49 12.70 16.08
N ALA A 104 -7.88 11.91 16.99
CA ALA A 104 -6.55 11.34 16.82
C ALA A 104 -6.43 10.45 15.56
N HIS A 105 -7.52 9.81 15.15
CA HIS A 105 -7.59 9.03 13.92
C HIS A 105 -7.50 9.95 12.69
N LEU A 106 -8.20 11.08 12.69
CA LEU A 106 -8.12 12.07 11.60
C LEU A 106 -6.77 12.78 11.57
N GLN A 107 -6.14 13.03 12.74
CA GLN A 107 -4.78 13.57 12.80
C GLN A 107 -3.79 12.66 12.06
N ARG A 108 -3.79 11.35 12.37
CA ARG A 108 -2.92 10.37 11.69
C ARG A 108 -3.18 10.31 10.20
N LYS A 109 -4.45 10.32 9.79
CA LYS A 109 -4.83 10.30 8.37
C LYS A 109 -4.42 11.55 7.62
N LEU A 110 -4.40 12.71 8.26
CA LEU A 110 -4.00 13.97 7.61
C LEU A 110 -2.56 13.90 7.08
N GLY A 111 -1.63 13.32 7.84
CA GLY A 111 -0.25 13.10 7.39
C GLY A 111 -0.19 12.24 6.12
N THR A 112 -0.90 11.10 6.13
CA THR A 112 -1.00 10.21 4.96
C THR A 112 -1.64 10.89 3.75
N ILE A 113 -2.69 11.68 3.97
CA ILE A 113 -3.37 12.41 2.89
C ILE A 113 -2.45 13.45 2.25
N ARG A 114 -1.61 14.13 3.03
CA ARG A 114 -0.60 15.06 2.50
C ARG A 114 0.41 14.34 1.59
N GLN A 115 0.94 13.19 2.04
CA GLN A 115 1.85 12.37 1.25
C GLN A 115 1.15 11.84 -0.03
N LEU A 116 -0.08 11.34 0.11
CA LEU A 116 -0.90 10.91 -1.03
C LEU A 116 -1.09 12.03 -2.05
N TYR A 117 -1.37 13.26 -1.58
CA TYR A 117 -1.51 14.41 -2.48
C TYR A 117 -0.24 14.65 -3.29
N VAL A 118 0.94 14.63 -2.66
CA VAL A 118 2.23 14.82 -3.35
C VAL A 118 2.46 13.72 -4.37
N GLN A 119 2.28 12.45 -3.99
CA GLN A 119 2.44 11.31 -4.89
C GLN A 119 1.49 11.38 -6.09
N GLN A 120 0.23 11.67 -5.84
CA GLN A 120 -0.80 11.75 -6.88
C GLN A 120 -0.63 12.99 -7.77
N TYR A 121 -0.06 14.07 -7.25
CA TYR A 121 0.30 15.22 -8.05
C TYR A 121 1.41 14.87 -9.04
N ALA A 122 2.50 14.25 -8.59
CA ALA A 122 3.59 13.80 -9.44
C ALA A 122 3.11 12.84 -10.56
N LEU A 123 2.27 11.86 -10.21
CA LEU A 123 1.73 10.89 -11.17
C LEU A 123 0.80 11.52 -12.23
N ASN A 124 0.02 12.56 -11.88
CA ASN A 124 -1.00 13.12 -12.76
C ASN A 124 -0.59 14.43 -13.46
N HIS A 125 0.39 15.16 -12.95
CA HIS A 125 0.85 16.44 -13.50
C HIS A 125 2.27 16.41 -14.04
N ASP A 126 3.20 15.75 -13.31
CA ASP A 126 4.64 15.84 -13.65
C ASP A 126 5.10 14.70 -14.58
N GLY A 127 4.16 13.83 -15.03
CA GLY A 127 4.46 12.74 -15.95
C GLY A 127 5.23 11.57 -15.35
N VAL A 128 5.41 11.55 -14.03
CA VAL A 128 6.07 10.47 -13.31
C VAL A 128 5.24 9.19 -13.44
N ARG A 129 5.89 8.07 -13.74
CA ARG A 129 5.21 6.77 -13.91
C ARG A 129 5.08 5.99 -12.62
N THR A 130 6.06 6.11 -11.73
CA THR A 130 6.13 5.38 -10.46
C THR A 130 6.58 6.30 -9.34
N VAL A 131 6.10 6.05 -8.13
CA VAL A 131 6.53 6.77 -6.93
C VAL A 131 6.95 5.76 -5.86
N PRO A 132 7.99 6.04 -5.06
CA PRO A 132 8.40 5.17 -3.98
C PRO A 132 7.32 5.10 -2.91
N ASN A 133 7.23 3.96 -2.23
CA ASN A 133 6.28 3.74 -1.13
C ASN A 133 4.83 4.15 -1.46
N ARG A 134 4.38 3.84 -2.69
CA ARG A 134 3.06 4.26 -3.19
C ARG A 134 1.97 3.92 -2.20
N ILE A 135 1.22 4.93 -1.77
CA ILE A 135 0.06 4.78 -0.90
C ILE A 135 -1.09 4.19 -1.72
N VAL A 136 -1.62 3.06 -1.26
CA VAL A 136 -2.75 2.34 -1.83
C VAL A 136 -3.96 2.30 -0.90
N SER A 137 -3.77 2.60 0.38
CA SER A 137 -4.83 2.76 1.38
C SER A 137 -4.48 3.89 2.34
N ILE A 138 -5.46 4.74 2.68
CA ILE A 138 -5.30 5.78 3.71
C ILE A 138 -5.44 5.18 5.11
N ASP A 139 -6.24 4.14 5.22
CA ASP A 139 -6.53 3.47 6.47
C ASP A 139 -5.44 2.47 6.87
N GLN A 140 -4.85 1.78 5.89
CA GLN A 140 -3.79 0.80 6.05
C GLN A 140 -2.53 1.27 5.32
N GLN A 141 -1.80 2.19 5.93
CA GLN A 141 -0.64 2.88 5.31
C GLN A 141 0.53 1.94 4.98
N HIS A 142 0.62 0.80 5.65
CA HIS A 142 1.67 -0.20 5.47
C HIS A 142 1.47 -1.08 4.23
N VAL A 143 0.23 -1.18 3.73
CA VAL A 143 -0.08 -2.01 2.56
C VAL A 143 0.62 -1.46 1.31
N ARG A 144 1.23 -2.37 0.55
CA ARG A 144 1.96 -2.06 -0.68
C ARG A 144 1.46 -2.92 -1.84
N PRO A 145 1.61 -2.43 -3.09
CA PRO A 145 1.37 -3.27 -4.26
C PRO A 145 2.49 -4.30 -4.40
N MET A 146 2.12 -5.58 -4.50
CA MET A 146 3.02 -6.70 -4.78
C MET A 146 2.82 -7.14 -6.21
N VAL A 147 3.85 -6.98 -7.04
CA VAL A 147 3.82 -7.45 -8.43
C VAL A 147 4.02 -8.97 -8.42
N ARG A 148 3.04 -9.69 -8.94
CA ARG A 148 3.12 -11.15 -9.15
C ARG A 148 2.94 -11.41 -10.63
N GLY A 149 3.86 -12.06 -11.27
CA GLY A 149 3.82 -12.38 -12.72
C GLY A 149 2.68 -13.31 -13.18
N LYS A 150 1.57 -13.39 -12.41
CA LYS A 150 0.42 -14.25 -12.73
C LYS A 150 -0.52 -13.54 -13.71
N ALA A 151 -0.98 -14.29 -14.73
CA ALA A 151 -1.84 -13.77 -15.80
C ALA A 151 -3.19 -13.16 -15.32
N ARG A 152 -3.75 -13.62 -14.20
CA ARG A 152 -5.05 -13.16 -13.68
C ARG A 152 -4.98 -12.02 -12.67
N ALA A 153 -3.84 -11.84 -11.98
CA ALA A 153 -3.65 -10.78 -10.99
C ALA A 153 -2.20 -10.32 -11.04
N ALA A 154 -1.93 -9.33 -11.90
CA ALA A 154 -0.60 -8.77 -12.06
C ALA A 154 -0.09 -8.07 -10.79
N VAL A 155 -0.98 -7.58 -9.94
CA VAL A 155 -0.68 -6.88 -8.68
C VAL A 155 -1.64 -7.34 -7.60
N GLU A 156 -1.10 -7.73 -6.46
CA GLU A 156 -1.83 -8.00 -5.22
C GLU A 156 -1.45 -6.94 -4.18
N PHE A 157 -2.32 -6.73 -3.19
CA PHE A 157 -2.12 -5.74 -2.13
C PHE A 157 -2.10 -6.45 -0.80
N GLY A 158 -0.96 -6.45 -0.11
CA GLY A 158 -0.82 -7.20 1.14
C GLY A 158 0.61 -7.30 1.61
N ALA A 159 0.86 -8.24 2.54
CA ALA A 159 2.19 -8.58 2.98
C ALA A 159 2.76 -9.74 2.14
N LYS A 160 4.03 -9.65 1.78
CA LYS A 160 4.77 -10.80 1.27
C LYS A 160 5.19 -11.67 2.46
N ILE A 161 4.82 -12.93 2.44
CA ILE A 161 5.18 -13.90 3.46
C ILE A 161 6.06 -14.99 2.86
N ALA A 162 7.08 -15.39 3.59
CA ALA A 162 7.90 -16.55 3.30
C ALA A 162 7.52 -17.68 4.27
N VAL A 163 7.25 -18.86 3.74
CA VAL A 163 6.74 -20.00 4.49
C VAL A 163 7.60 -21.23 4.21
N THR A 164 7.90 -21.98 5.26
CA THR A 164 8.46 -23.33 5.17
C THR A 164 7.39 -24.34 5.55
N ASP A 165 7.15 -25.32 4.68
CA ASP A 165 6.44 -26.56 5.03
C ASP A 165 7.48 -27.61 5.40
N ASP A 166 7.37 -28.14 6.61
CA ASP A 166 8.22 -29.16 7.15
C ASP A 166 7.37 -30.27 7.78
N GLN A 167 7.34 -31.43 7.13
CA GLN A 167 6.55 -32.61 7.55
C GLN A 167 5.06 -32.31 7.79
N GLY A 168 4.47 -31.41 7.02
CA GLY A 168 3.07 -31.01 7.13
C GLY A 168 2.81 -29.85 8.11
N PHE A 169 3.86 -29.31 8.75
CA PHE A 169 3.76 -28.09 9.57
C PHE A 169 4.24 -26.87 8.77
N ALA A 170 3.42 -25.84 8.73
CA ALA A 170 3.76 -24.58 8.10
C ALA A 170 4.41 -23.60 9.09
N PHE A 171 5.61 -23.17 8.81
CA PHE A 171 6.33 -22.16 9.57
C PHE A 171 6.38 -20.85 8.83
N LEU A 172 5.90 -19.78 9.45
CA LEU A 172 6.03 -18.43 8.94
C LEU A 172 7.44 -17.90 9.24
N GLU A 173 8.26 -17.79 8.21
CA GLU A 173 9.67 -17.42 8.37
C GLU A 173 9.91 -15.91 8.26
N ARG A 174 9.13 -15.23 7.41
CA ARG A 174 9.24 -13.79 7.20
C ARG A 174 7.91 -13.16 6.80
N ILE A 175 7.66 -11.96 7.31
CA ILE A 175 6.59 -11.07 6.84
C ILE A 175 7.22 -9.75 6.40
N SER A 176 6.86 -9.26 5.21
CA SER A 176 7.30 -7.97 4.71
C SER A 176 6.19 -7.26 3.95
N TRP A 177 5.97 -5.99 4.27
CA TRP A 177 5.08 -5.13 3.50
C TRP A 177 5.75 -4.56 2.25
N ASN A 178 7.07 -4.69 2.12
CA ASN A 178 7.83 -4.29 0.95
C ASN A 178 8.16 -5.50 0.08
N ALA A 179 8.14 -5.29 -1.23
CA ALA A 179 8.61 -6.30 -2.16
C ALA A 179 10.10 -6.57 -1.94
N TYR A 180 10.49 -7.84 -1.98
CA TYR A 180 11.87 -8.28 -1.90
C TYR A 180 12.10 -9.48 -2.82
N HIS A 181 13.36 -9.77 -3.13
CA HIS A 181 13.69 -10.92 -3.98
C HIS A 181 13.72 -12.21 -3.15
N GLU A 182 12.80 -13.13 -3.43
CA GLU A 182 12.59 -14.36 -2.64
C GLU A 182 13.84 -15.23 -2.49
N ALA A 183 14.69 -15.25 -3.52
CA ALA A 183 15.93 -16.03 -3.48
C ALA A 183 16.87 -15.68 -2.31
N GLU A 184 16.76 -14.47 -1.77
CA GLU A 184 17.56 -14.02 -0.62
C GLU A 184 17.18 -14.76 0.67
N ASP A 185 15.95 -15.24 0.76
CA ASP A 185 15.42 -15.89 1.97
C ASP A 185 15.87 -17.35 2.13
N LEU A 186 16.41 -18.01 1.09
CA LEU A 186 16.79 -19.43 1.16
C LEU A 186 17.69 -19.75 2.36
N ARG A 187 18.72 -18.93 2.58
CA ARG A 187 19.66 -19.14 3.69
C ARG A 187 18.97 -19.01 5.03
N MET A 188 18.13 -18.00 5.20
CA MET A 188 17.35 -17.79 6.41
C MET A 188 16.46 -19.02 6.70
N HIS A 189 15.75 -19.54 5.72
CA HIS A 189 14.93 -20.74 5.87
C HIS A 189 15.74 -21.94 6.34
N ALA A 190 16.92 -22.18 5.75
CA ALA A 190 17.79 -23.28 6.12
C ALA A 190 18.38 -23.11 7.54
N GLU A 191 18.75 -21.88 7.93
CA GLU A 191 19.24 -21.60 9.28
C GLU A 191 18.13 -21.74 10.33
N ASN A 192 16.93 -21.28 10.04
CA ASN A 192 15.76 -21.46 10.91
C ASN A 192 15.43 -22.96 11.09
N TYR A 193 15.52 -23.75 10.02
CA TYR A 193 15.38 -25.20 10.09
C TYR A 193 16.44 -25.80 11.03
N ARG A 194 17.72 -25.41 10.86
CA ARG A 194 18.81 -25.86 11.72
C ARG A 194 18.60 -25.49 13.18
N GLN A 195 18.07 -24.30 13.47
CA GLN A 195 17.75 -23.90 14.84
C GLN A 195 16.66 -24.79 15.46
N ARG A 196 15.67 -25.20 14.68
CA ARG A 196 14.58 -26.08 15.15
C ARG A 196 15.00 -27.52 15.34
N HIS A 197 15.87 -28.06 14.47
CA HIS A 197 16.19 -29.49 14.41
C HIS A 197 17.63 -29.84 14.79
N GLY A 198 18.48 -28.86 15.09
CA GLY A 198 19.92 -29.06 15.43
C GLY A 198 20.81 -29.34 14.22
N MET A 199 20.26 -29.55 13.01
CA MET A 199 21.01 -29.87 11.80
C MET A 199 20.38 -29.20 10.57
N TYR A 200 21.14 -29.06 9.49
CA TYR A 200 20.61 -28.61 8.21
C TYR A 200 19.69 -29.68 7.57
N PRO A 201 18.70 -29.24 6.76
CA PRO A 201 17.87 -30.18 6.03
C PRO A 201 18.70 -30.91 4.97
N GLU A 202 18.49 -32.21 4.76
CA GLU A 202 19.13 -32.97 3.66
C GLU A 202 18.72 -32.42 2.30
N ARG A 203 17.45 -31.97 2.17
CA ARG A 203 16.89 -31.49 0.93
C ARG A 203 15.95 -30.29 1.15
N ILE A 204 16.12 -29.29 0.30
CA ILE A 204 15.19 -28.16 0.18
C ILE A 204 14.48 -28.25 -1.15
N LEU A 205 13.14 -28.28 -1.12
CA LEU A 205 12.28 -28.15 -2.29
C LEU A 205 11.88 -26.68 -2.42
N ALA A 206 12.26 -26.04 -3.52
CA ALA A 206 12.01 -24.64 -3.75
C ALA A 206 11.74 -24.34 -5.23
N ASP A 207 11.05 -23.27 -5.51
CA ASP A 207 10.79 -22.81 -6.88
C ASP A 207 12.09 -22.40 -7.59
N LYS A 208 12.04 -22.30 -8.91
CA LYS A 208 13.21 -21.97 -9.77
C LYS A 208 13.89 -20.66 -9.34
N ILE A 209 13.13 -19.69 -8.84
CA ILE A 209 13.64 -18.38 -8.41
C ILE A 209 14.70 -18.49 -7.30
N TYR A 210 14.59 -19.49 -6.42
CA TYR A 210 15.53 -19.74 -5.32
C TYR A 210 16.83 -20.41 -5.78
N ARG A 211 16.87 -20.98 -6.98
CA ARG A 211 17.98 -21.80 -7.49
C ARG A 211 19.07 -20.98 -8.17
N THR A 212 19.44 -19.85 -7.58
CA THR A 212 20.56 -19.01 -8.03
C THR A 212 21.91 -19.77 -7.90
N LYS A 213 22.92 -19.34 -8.66
CA LYS A 213 24.28 -19.89 -8.53
C LYS A 213 24.78 -19.79 -7.08
N ALA A 214 24.60 -18.65 -6.44
CA ALA A 214 25.02 -18.41 -5.06
C ALA A 214 24.33 -19.35 -4.06
N ASN A 215 23.01 -19.57 -4.20
CA ASN A 215 22.28 -20.48 -3.32
C ASN A 215 22.66 -21.94 -3.55
N ARG A 216 22.90 -22.36 -4.80
CA ARG A 216 23.39 -23.72 -5.10
C ARG A 216 24.76 -23.99 -4.49
N THR A 217 25.70 -23.05 -4.59
CA THR A 217 27.03 -23.17 -3.98
C THR A 217 26.91 -23.26 -2.47
N TRP A 218 26.16 -22.35 -1.85
CA TRP A 218 25.96 -22.31 -0.40
C TRP A 218 25.32 -23.60 0.16
N CYS A 219 24.32 -24.15 -0.54
CA CYS A 219 23.71 -25.44 -0.19
C CYS A 219 24.71 -26.61 -0.31
N LYS A 220 25.49 -26.65 -1.41
CA LYS A 220 26.50 -27.71 -1.64
C LYS A 220 27.54 -27.75 -0.51
N GLU A 221 28.06 -26.60 -0.07
CA GLU A 221 29.00 -26.49 1.02
C GLU A 221 28.48 -27.03 2.36
N ARG A 222 27.15 -27.14 2.52
CA ARG A 222 26.47 -27.62 3.75
C ARG A 222 25.81 -28.99 3.57
N GLY A 223 26.08 -29.67 2.47
CA GLY A 223 25.47 -30.97 2.19
C GLY A 223 23.98 -30.95 1.87
N ILE A 224 23.41 -29.76 1.60
CA ILE A 224 21.99 -29.60 1.31
C ILE A 224 21.71 -29.83 -0.17
N ARG A 225 20.80 -30.74 -0.50
CA ARG A 225 20.32 -30.95 -1.87
C ARG A 225 19.21 -29.94 -2.19
N LEU A 226 19.54 -28.96 -3.04
CA LEU A 226 18.54 -28.00 -3.53
C LEU A 226 17.83 -28.55 -4.77
N ALA A 227 16.56 -28.93 -4.64
CA ALA A 227 15.72 -29.49 -5.70
C ALA A 227 14.63 -28.50 -6.12
N GLY A 228 14.12 -28.67 -7.37
CA GLY A 228 12.92 -27.96 -7.84
C GLY A 228 11.66 -28.60 -7.28
N GLN A 229 10.60 -27.80 -7.15
CA GLN A 229 9.26 -28.37 -7.05
C GLN A 229 8.96 -29.09 -8.35
N GLY A 230 8.40 -30.30 -8.27
CA GLY A 230 7.82 -30.96 -9.43
C GLY A 230 6.67 -30.12 -10.01
N PRO A 231 6.29 -30.35 -11.27
CA PRO A 231 5.06 -29.78 -11.79
C PRO A 231 3.92 -30.26 -10.90
N GLY A 232 3.18 -29.28 -10.30
CA GLY A 232 1.95 -29.57 -9.59
C GLY A 232 0.82 -29.90 -10.54
#